data_96f277e1b084153a86e2d9f48084d21b
#
_entry.id   96f277e1b084153a86e2d9f48084d21b
#
_cell.length_a   1.000
_cell.length_b   1.000
_cell.length_c   1.000
_cell.angle_alpha   90.00
_cell.angle_beta   90.00
_cell.angle_gamma   90.00
#
_symmetry.space_group_name_H-M   'P 1'
#
loop_
_entity.id
_entity.type
_entity.pdbx_description
1 polymer ?
#
loop_
_entity_poly.entity_id
_entity_poly.type
_entity_poly.pdbx_seq_one_letter_code
_entity_poly.pdbx_strand_id
1 'polypeptide(L)'
;IIALSGTAISSRPKEFFNTLNLMRPNQFPSFWDFAQRYCDPFHDGYGWNFDGASHTKELNERTRDLCIRRLKSEVLPELPPKTRTFLPVELDKKTRSPYDYAQDEWDSKIDSYYLNGEPLPKGIMLNMISDLRHICGQIKVDYATKWITEYRNQTDKPIVVFTHHR
;
A
#
# COMPACT_ATOMS: atom_id res chain seq x y z
N ILE A 1 -22.99 19.66 5.43
CA ILE A 1 -22.19 18.43 5.71
C ILE A 1 -20.73 18.85 5.73
N ILE A 2 -19.99 18.40 6.73
CA ILE A 2 -18.52 18.57 6.85
C ILE A 2 -17.93 17.19 6.92
N ALA A 3 -16.99 16.88 6.00
CA ALA A 3 -16.22 15.65 6.00
C ALA A 3 -14.78 15.93 6.45
N LEU A 4 -14.29 15.19 7.43
CA LEU A 4 -12.92 15.32 7.95
C LEU A 4 -12.15 14.05 7.64
N SER A 5 -10.98 14.19 7.01
CA SER A 5 -10.09 13.08 6.69
C SER A 5 -8.64 13.55 6.66
N GLY A 6 -7.72 12.69 7.10
CA GLY A 6 -6.29 12.93 6.91
C GLY A 6 -5.85 12.76 5.45
N THR A 7 -6.59 11.99 4.66
CA THR A 7 -6.36 11.71 3.24
C THR A 7 -7.68 11.49 2.54
N ALA A 8 -8.21 12.52 1.86
CA ALA A 8 -9.46 12.42 1.11
C ALA A 8 -9.31 11.52 -0.15
N ILE A 9 -8.09 11.48 -0.70
CA ILE A 9 -7.68 10.62 -1.81
C ILE A 9 -6.40 9.93 -1.37
N SER A 10 -6.43 8.62 -1.19
CA SER A 10 -5.25 7.83 -0.81
C SER A 10 -4.35 7.56 -2.01
N SER A 11 -4.91 7.15 -3.13
CA SER A 11 -4.17 6.82 -4.35
C SER A 11 -4.91 7.12 -5.65
N ARG A 12 -6.25 7.11 -5.68
CA ARG A 12 -7.02 7.12 -6.92
C ARG A 12 -8.19 8.09 -6.87
N PRO A 13 -8.51 8.81 -7.97
CA PRO A 13 -9.62 9.75 -8.01
C PRO A 13 -10.98 9.14 -7.62
N LYS A 14 -11.21 7.86 -7.95
CA LYS A 14 -12.47 7.16 -7.64
C LYS A 14 -12.85 7.19 -6.15
N GLU A 15 -11.85 7.21 -5.27
CA GLU A 15 -12.04 7.23 -3.81
C GLU A 15 -12.73 8.52 -3.34
N PHE A 16 -12.56 9.59 -4.10
CA PHE A 16 -13.10 10.89 -3.76
C PHE A 16 -14.58 11.06 -4.16
N PHE A 17 -15.07 10.26 -5.12
CA PHE A 17 -16.41 10.41 -5.66
C PHE A 17 -17.50 10.43 -4.59
N ASN A 18 -17.53 9.47 -3.69
CA ASN A 18 -18.57 9.35 -2.66
C ASN A 18 -18.65 10.61 -1.78
N THR A 19 -17.50 11.17 -1.44
CA THR A 19 -17.44 12.42 -0.66
C THR A 19 -17.97 13.60 -1.47
N LEU A 20 -17.58 13.72 -2.74
CA LEU A 20 -18.03 14.77 -3.64
C LEU A 20 -19.53 14.68 -3.94
N ASN A 21 -20.03 13.49 -4.23
CA ASN A 21 -21.45 13.24 -4.45
C ASN A 21 -22.28 13.62 -3.21
N LEU A 22 -21.81 13.27 -2.00
CA LEU A 22 -22.48 13.63 -0.76
C LEU A 22 -22.50 15.15 -0.52
N MET A 23 -21.42 15.85 -0.85
CA MET A 23 -21.28 17.29 -0.61
C MET A 23 -21.93 18.15 -1.70
N ARG A 24 -21.84 17.70 -2.94
CA ARG A 24 -22.34 18.43 -4.14
C ARG A 24 -22.99 17.46 -5.15
N PRO A 25 -24.15 16.85 -4.80
CA PRO A 25 -24.80 15.85 -5.65
C PRO A 25 -25.16 16.40 -7.04
N ASN A 26 -25.45 17.69 -7.15
CA ASN A 26 -25.77 18.32 -8.45
C ASN A 26 -24.55 18.48 -9.36
N GLN A 27 -23.34 18.57 -8.80
CA GLN A 27 -22.11 18.67 -9.60
C GLN A 27 -21.50 17.31 -9.91
N PHE A 28 -21.71 16.32 -9.04
CA PHE A 28 -21.17 14.97 -9.15
C PHE A 28 -22.30 13.93 -8.97
N PRO A 29 -23.33 13.93 -9.87
CA PRO A 29 -24.52 13.10 -9.69
C PRO A 29 -24.27 11.62 -9.95
N SER A 30 -23.33 11.28 -10.84
CA SER A 30 -23.12 9.94 -11.36
C SER A 30 -21.67 9.51 -11.19
N PHE A 31 -21.46 8.33 -10.61
CA PHE A 31 -20.13 7.72 -10.56
C PHE A 31 -19.57 7.44 -11.95
N TRP A 32 -20.42 7.00 -12.88
CA TRP A 32 -19.97 6.68 -14.25
C TRP A 32 -19.41 7.90 -14.96
N ASP A 33 -20.12 9.03 -14.93
CA ASP A 33 -19.66 10.26 -15.56
C ASP A 33 -18.38 10.79 -14.91
N PHE A 34 -18.31 10.71 -13.58
CA PHE A 34 -17.11 11.04 -12.82
C PHE A 34 -15.94 10.13 -13.21
N ALA A 35 -16.18 8.82 -13.27
CA ALA A 35 -15.14 7.84 -13.56
C ALA A 35 -14.64 7.96 -15.01
N GLN A 36 -15.52 8.16 -15.98
CA GLN A 36 -15.12 8.41 -17.37
C GLN A 36 -14.23 9.64 -17.50
N ARG A 37 -14.50 10.69 -16.73
CA ARG A 37 -13.73 11.93 -16.81
C ARG A 37 -12.42 11.88 -16.04
N TYR A 38 -12.40 11.26 -14.85
CA TYR A 38 -11.29 11.41 -13.89
C TYR A 38 -10.54 10.12 -13.59
N CYS A 39 -11.07 8.94 -13.92
CA CYS A 39 -10.48 7.65 -13.53
C CYS A 39 -9.86 6.87 -14.70
N ASP A 40 -9.80 7.45 -15.91
CA ASP A 40 -9.22 6.79 -17.08
C ASP A 40 -9.68 5.31 -17.20
N PRO A 41 -10.99 5.07 -17.40
CA PRO A 41 -11.57 3.74 -17.33
C PRO A 41 -11.17 2.90 -18.54
N PHE A 42 -10.88 1.62 -18.30
CA PHE A 42 -10.71 0.63 -19.36
C PHE A 42 -11.40 -0.68 -19.00
N HIS A 43 -11.75 -1.47 -20.03
CA HIS A 43 -12.33 -2.79 -19.85
C HIS A 43 -11.22 -3.83 -19.92
N ASP A 44 -11.03 -4.60 -18.83
CA ASP A 44 -9.94 -5.58 -18.70
C ASP A 44 -10.31 -6.99 -19.19
N GLY A 45 -11.48 -7.15 -19.83
CA GLY A 45 -12.04 -8.42 -20.28
C GLY A 45 -12.97 -9.09 -19.25
N TYR A 46 -12.92 -8.69 -17.99
CA TYR A 46 -13.78 -9.16 -16.90
C TYR A 46 -14.74 -8.09 -16.41
N GLY A 47 -14.37 -6.81 -16.58
CA GLY A 47 -15.17 -5.69 -16.14
C GLY A 47 -14.49 -4.35 -16.41
N TRP A 48 -15.16 -3.28 -15.96
CA TRP A 48 -14.59 -1.94 -16.03
C TRP A 48 -13.63 -1.70 -14.88
N ASN A 49 -12.41 -1.32 -15.22
CA ASN A 49 -11.40 -0.87 -14.27
C ASN A 49 -11.39 0.66 -14.22
N PHE A 50 -11.46 1.22 -13.00
CA PHE A 50 -11.49 2.66 -12.72
C PHE A 50 -10.28 3.10 -11.88
N ASP A 51 -9.18 2.37 -11.94
CA ASP A 51 -8.00 2.59 -11.12
C ASP A 51 -7.03 3.62 -11.68
N GLY A 52 -7.30 4.13 -12.88
CA GLY A 52 -6.52 5.18 -13.50
C GLY A 52 -6.80 6.58 -12.94
N ALA A 53 -6.13 7.57 -13.55
CA ALA A 53 -6.27 8.98 -13.20
C ALA A 53 -6.13 9.85 -14.45
N SER A 54 -7.13 10.67 -14.73
CA SER A 54 -7.15 11.65 -15.81
C SER A 54 -7.70 12.99 -15.33
N HIS A 55 -7.45 14.06 -16.06
CA HIS A 55 -7.97 15.41 -15.79
C HIS A 55 -7.85 15.86 -14.32
N THR A 56 -6.79 15.45 -13.63
CA THR A 56 -6.61 15.70 -12.18
C THR A 56 -6.50 17.19 -11.84
N LYS A 57 -5.96 18.00 -12.76
CA LYS A 57 -5.92 19.47 -12.58
C LYS A 57 -7.32 20.07 -12.58
N GLU A 58 -8.17 19.68 -13.54
CA GLU A 58 -9.56 20.11 -13.61
C GLU A 58 -10.34 19.68 -12.35
N LEU A 59 -10.16 18.43 -11.90
CA LEU A 59 -10.80 17.96 -10.66
C LEU A 59 -10.37 18.81 -9.46
N ASN A 60 -9.10 19.14 -9.36
CA ASN A 60 -8.57 20.00 -8.29
C ASN A 60 -9.20 21.40 -8.34
N GLU A 61 -9.29 22.02 -9.51
CA GLU A 61 -9.93 23.33 -9.71
C GLU A 61 -11.41 23.29 -9.35
N ARG A 62 -12.15 22.28 -9.80
CA ARG A 62 -13.58 22.11 -9.51
C ARG A 62 -13.91 21.83 -8.05
N THR A 63 -12.95 21.34 -7.29
CA THR A 63 -13.14 20.99 -5.87
C THR A 63 -12.42 21.94 -4.92
N ARG A 64 -11.77 22.95 -5.43
CA ARG A 64 -10.95 23.87 -4.64
C ARG A 64 -11.75 24.65 -3.60
N ASP A 65 -12.98 24.99 -3.89
CA ASP A 65 -13.91 25.69 -2.98
C ASP A 65 -14.52 24.75 -1.92
N LEU A 66 -14.45 23.42 -2.15
CA LEU A 66 -15.00 22.39 -1.27
C LEU A 66 -13.99 21.86 -0.28
N CYS A 67 -12.70 21.94 -0.61
CA CYS A 67 -11.63 21.24 0.11
C CYS A 67 -10.61 22.21 0.69
N ILE A 68 -10.44 22.13 2.00
CA ILE A 68 -9.32 22.80 2.68
C ILE A 68 -8.28 21.73 2.98
N ARG A 69 -7.14 21.79 2.29
CA ARG A 69 -5.99 20.93 2.55
C ARG A 69 -4.86 21.75 3.18
N ARG A 70 -4.44 21.34 4.36
CA ARG A 70 -3.28 21.93 5.06
C ARG A 70 -2.20 20.88 5.19
N LEU A 71 -1.01 21.18 4.70
CA LEU A 71 0.15 20.29 4.85
C LEU A 71 0.80 20.53 6.21
N LYS A 72 1.30 19.47 6.85
CA LYS A 72 2.02 19.59 8.13
C LYS A 72 3.21 20.53 8.05
N SER A 73 3.92 20.53 6.91
CA SER A 73 5.03 21.45 6.66
C SER A 73 4.65 22.94 6.65
N GLU A 74 3.37 23.26 6.38
CA GLU A 74 2.87 24.64 6.33
C GLU A 74 2.33 25.11 7.67
N VAL A 75 1.68 24.19 8.41
CA VAL A 75 0.94 24.57 9.64
C VAL A 75 1.65 24.19 10.94
N LEU A 76 2.69 23.34 10.85
CA LEU A 76 3.46 22.86 11.99
C LEU A 76 4.96 22.92 11.68
N PRO A 77 5.52 24.12 11.44
CA PRO A 77 6.93 24.29 11.09
C PRO A 77 7.89 23.84 12.20
N GLU A 78 7.40 23.75 13.43
CA GLU A 78 8.15 23.28 14.61
C GLU A 78 8.37 21.77 14.63
N LEU A 79 7.68 20.99 13.77
CA LEU A 79 7.89 19.56 13.70
C LEU A 79 9.27 19.24 13.10
N PRO A 80 10.04 18.35 13.74
CA PRO A 80 11.31 17.93 13.20
C PRO A 80 11.13 17.24 11.84
N PRO A 81 12.11 17.32 10.94
CA PRO A 81 12.03 16.68 9.64
C PRO A 81 11.89 15.16 9.77
N LYS A 82 11.04 14.58 8.93
CA LYS A 82 10.86 13.13 8.89
C LYS A 82 12.09 12.48 8.27
N THR A 83 12.80 11.70 9.07
CA THR A 83 13.89 10.85 8.58
C THR A 83 13.40 9.43 8.34
N ARG A 84 13.81 8.83 7.24
CA ARG A 84 13.52 7.43 6.91
C ARG A 84 14.84 6.67 6.75
N THR A 85 15.04 5.67 7.59
CA THR A 85 16.25 4.84 7.58
C THR A 85 15.86 3.39 7.28
N PHE A 86 16.62 2.75 6.40
CA PHE A 86 16.54 1.32 6.15
C PHE A 86 17.65 0.64 6.95
N LEU A 87 17.28 -0.38 7.72
CA LEU A 87 18.22 -1.19 8.49
C LEU A 87 18.35 -2.54 7.77
N PRO A 88 19.43 -2.77 7.01
CA PRO A 88 19.67 -4.08 6.41
C PRO A 88 19.97 -5.09 7.49
N VAL A 89 19.43 -6.30 7.35
CA VAL A 89 19.72 -7.44 8.22
C VAL A 89 20.48 -8.45 7.39
N GLU A 90 21.75 -8.69 7.76
CA GLU A 90 22.56 -9.75 7.17
C GLU A 90 22.21 -11.08 7.86
N LEU A 91 21.80 -12.06 7.06
CA LEU A 91 21.41 -13.37 7.54
C LEU A 91 22.56 -14.35 7.31
N ASP A 92 22.93 -15.12 8.34
CA ASP A 92 23.77 -16.28 8.15
C ASP A 92 23.02 -17.40 7.43
N LYS A 93 23.76 -18.43 6.94
CA LYS A 93 23.18 -19.55 6.20
C LYS A 93 22.11 -20.30 7.00
N LYS A 94 22.28 -20.44 8.31
CA LYS A 94 21.35 -21.17 9.17
C LYS A 94 20.02 -20.42 9.30
N THR A 95 20.08 -19.13 9.55
CA THR A 95 18.90 -18.27 9.71
C THR A 95 18.15 -18.07 8.38
N ARG A 96 18.88 -18.09 7.26
CA ARG A 96 18.31 -17.97 5.93
C ARG A 96 17.70 -19.28 5.40
N SER A 97 18.18 -20.42 5.86
CA SER A 97 17.80 -21.76 5.37
C SER A 97 16.28 -22.00 5.23
N PRO A 98 15.41 -21.59 6.18
CA PRO A 98 13.97 -21.77 6.02
C PRO A 98 13.39 -21.01 4.81
N TYR A 99 13.94 -19.84 4.50
CA TYR A 99 13.51 -19.07 3.33
C TYR A 99 13.97 -19.74 2.03
N ASP A 100 15.24 -20.15 1.97
CA ASP A 100 15.80 -20.80 0.78
C ASP A 100 15.04 -22.10 0.49
N TYR A 101 14.77 -22.92 1.52
CA TYR A 101 13.97 -24.13 1.37
C TYR A 101 12.55 -23.87 0.83
N ALA A 102 11.85 -22.91 1.39
CA ALA A 102 10.51 -22.57 0.94
C ALA A 102 10.51 -21.99 -0.49
N GLN A 103 11.56 -21.25 -0.86
CA GLN A 103 11.72 -20.77 -2.22
C GLN A 103 11.92 -21.93 -3.20
N ASP A 104 12.80 -22.87 -2.89
CA ASP A 104 13.06 -24.06 -3.73
C ASP A 104 11.80 -24.93 -3.88
N GLU A 105 10.97 -25.08 -2.82
CA GLU A 105 9.69 -25.79 -2.90
C GLU A 105 8.72 -25.07 -3.85
N TRP A 106 8.62 -23.74 -3.77
CA TRP A 106 7.75 -22.98 -4.65
C TRP A 106 8.24 -23.01 -6.11
N ASP A 107 9.55 -22.89 -6.34
CA ASP A 107 10.15 -22.97 -7.67
C ASP A 107 9.88 -24.35 -8.29
N SER A 108 10.11 -25.42 -7.53
CA SER A 108 9.81 -26.79 -7.97
C SER A 108 8.32 -27.00 -8.31
N LYS A 109 7.43 -26.42 -7.51
CA LYS A 109 6.00 -26.47 -7.75
C LYS A 109 5.59 -25.73 -9.03
N ILE A 110 6.15 -24.55 -9.27
CA ILE A 110 5.90 -23.75 -10.47
C ILE A 110 6.43 -24.48 -11.69
N ASP A 111 7.65 -25.02 -11.61
CA ASP A 111 8.28 -25.76 -12.69
C ASP A 111 7.48 -27.01 -13.09
N SER A 112 6.82 -27.68 -12.14
CA SER A 112 5.98 -28.83 -12.43
C SER A 112 4.81 -28.50 -13.35
N TYR A 113 4.20 -27.31 -13.23
CA TYR A 113 3.14 -26.87 -14.15
C TYR A 113 3.67 -26.63 -15.56
N TYR A 114 4.86 -26.01 -15.68
CA TYR A 114 5.47 -25.80 -17.01
C TYR A 114 5.88 -27.10 -17.68
N LEU A 115 6.43 -28.05 -16.94
CA LEU A 115 6.84 -29.36 -17.47
C LEU A 115 5.63 -30.19 -17.93
N ASN A 116 4.50 -30.08 -17.23
CA ASN A 116 3.27 -30.78 -17.59
C ASN A 116 2.45 -30.07 -18.69
N GLY A 117 2.87 -28.85 -19.11
CA GLY A 117 2.10 -28.05 -20.04
C GLY A 117 0.79 -27.51 -19.45
N GLU A 118 0.68 -27.45 -18.12
CA GLU A 118 -0.50 -26.98 -17.41
C GLU A 118 -0.44 -25.47 -17.17
N PRO A 119 -1.58 -24.76 -17.26
CA PRO A 119 -1.61 -23.34 -16.93
C PRO A 119 -1.41 -23.14 -15.43
N LEU A 120 -0.64 -22.11 -15.06
CA LEU A 120 -0.47 -21.75 -13.66
C LEU A 120 -1.81 -21.39 -13.00
N PRO A 121 -2.14 -21.97 -11.83
CA PRO A 121 -3.35 -21.61 -11.09
C PRO A 121 -3.39 -20.12 -10.77
N LYS A 122 -4.57 -19.53 -10.88
CA LYS A 122 -4.78 -18.13 -10.50
C LYS A 122 -4.37 -17.91 -9.04
N GLY A 123 -3.53 -16.89 -8.80
CA GLY A 123 -3.07 -16.53 -7.46
C GLY A 123 -1.88 -17.32 -6.93
N ILE A 124 -1.33 -18.32 -7.65
CA ILE A 124 -0.18 -19.09 -7.17
C ILE A 124 1.02 -18.19 -6.78
N MET A 125 1.31 -17.18 -7.61
CA MET A 125 2.39 -16.23 -7.33
C MET A 125 2.10 -15.38 -6.08
N LEU A 126 0.84 -15.04 -5.86
CA LEU A 126 0.44 -14.29 -4.66
C LEU A 126 0.60 -15.14 -3.39
N ASN A 127 0.25 -16.44 -3.48
CA ASN A 127 0.46 -17.38 -2.37
C ASN A 127 1.96 -17.53 -2.05
N MET A 128 2.79 -17.75 -3.08
CA MET A 128 4.24 -17.80 -2.93
C MET A 128 4.79 -16.54 -2.23
N ILE A 129 4.42 -15.35 -2.72
CA ILE A 129 4.87 -14.09 -2.14
C ILE A 129 4.40 -13.96 -0.68
N SER A 130 3.18 -14.40 -0.37
CA SER A 130 2.63 -14.36 0.98
C SER A 130 3.41 -15.24 1.94
N ASP A 131 3.69 -16.48 1.53
CA ASP A 131 4.43 -17.45 2.34
C ASP A 131 5.87 -17.00 2.59
N LEU A 132 6.58 -16.59 1.54
CA LEU A 132 7.95 -16.09 1.65
C LEU A 132 8.02 -14.82 2.52
N ARG A 133 7.04 -13.93 2.43
CA ARG A 133 6.96 -12.75 3.31
C ARG A 133 6.71 -13.12 4.77
N HIS A 134 5.90 -14.16 5.02
CA HIS A 134 5.64 -14.65 6.38
C HIS A 134 6.94 -15.21 7.00
N ILE A 135 7.66 -16.05 6.27
CA ILE A 135 8.96 -16.59 6.69
C ILE A 135 9.96 -15.47 6.94
N CYS A 136 10.07 -14.51 6.03
CA CYS A 136 10.90 -13.31 6.21
C CYS A 136 10.53 -12.53 7.47
N GLY A 137 9.24 -12.43 7.79
CA GLY A 137 8.75 -11.78 8.99
C GLY A 137 9.28 -12.49 10.24
N GLN A 138 9.13 -13.83 10.30
CA GLN A 138 9.61 -14.65 11.42
C GLN A 138 11.12 -14.55 11.62
N ILE A 139 11.91 -14.66 10.55
CA ILE A 139 13.36 -14.54 10.60
C ILE A 139 13.81 -13.19 11.19
N LYS A 140 13.08 -12.12 10.92
CA LYS A 140 13.44 -10.77 11.37
C LYS A 140 13.05 -10.46 12.81
N VAL A 141 12.27 -11.30 13.49
CA VAL A 141 11.77 -11.01 14.85
C VAL A 141 12.90 -10.75 15.83
N ASP A 142 13.89 -11.63 15.89
CA ASP A 142 15.00 -11.51 16.84
C ASP A 142 15.83 -10.24 16.58
N TYR A 143 16.10 -9.93 15.32
CA TYR A 143 16.85 -8.73 14.93
C TYR A 143 16.05 -7.46 15.26
N ALA A 144 14.76 -7.44 14.98
CA ALA A 144 13.90 -6.32 15.31
C ALA A 144 13.80 -6.11 16.82
N THR A 145 13.64 -7.18 17.58
CA THR A 145 13.56 -7.15 19.05
C THR A 145 14.86 -6.61 19.65
N LYS A 146 16.01 -7.10 19.15
CA LYS A 146 17.33 -6.61 19.60
C LYS A 146 17.47 -5.11 19.33
N TRP A 147 17.18 -4.68 18.10
CA TRP A 147 17.27 -3.27 17.73
C TRP A 147 16.35 -2.39 18.58
N ILE A 148 15.08 -2.81 18.80
CA ILE A 148 14.13 -2.08 19.63
C ILE A 148 14.64 -1.94 21.06
N THR A 149 15.22 -3.02 21.61
CA THR A 149 15.80 -3.01 22.96
C THR A 149 16.97 -2.06 23.06
N GLU A 150 17.89 -2.10 22.09
CA GLU A 150 19.03 -1.18 22.02
C GLU A 150 18.58 0.28 21.89
N TYR A 151 17.59 0.56 21.03
CA TYR A 151 17.02 1.88 20.86
C TYR A 151 16.42 2.41 22.17
N ARG A 152 15.66 1.58 22.88
CA ARG A 152 15.05 1.96 24.15
C ARG A 152 16.08 2.21 25.26
N ASN A 153 17.21 1.52 25.22
CA ASN A 153 18.30 1.74 26.18
C ASN A 153 19.06 3.06 25.91
N GLN A 154 19.00 3.57 24.68
CA GLN A 154 19.71 4.79 24.26
C GLN A 154 18.83 6.05 24.32
N THR A 155 17.51 5.91 24.42
CA THR A 155 16.59 7.06 24.37
C THR A 155 15.28 6.76 25.10
N ASP A 156 14.73 7.79 25.74
CA ASP A 156 13.42 7.78 26.37
C ASP A 156 12.29 8.15 25.40
N LYS A 157 12.61 8.33 24.10
CA LYS A 157 11.60 8.67 23.09
C LYS A 157 10.63 7.51 22.88
N PRO A 158 9.32 7.79 22.74
CA PRO A 158 8.34 6.75 22.45
C PRO A 158 8.59 6.10 21.09
N ILE A 159 8.38 4.80 21.01
CA ILE A 159 8.47 4.02 19.78
C ILE A 159 7.14 3.36 19.48
N VAL A 160 6.72 3.39 18.20
CA VAL A 160 5.55 2.67 17.73
C VAL A 160 6.01 1.63 16.71
N VAL A 161 5.67 0.38 16.96
CA VAL A 161 6.07 -0.75 16.11
C VAL A 161 4.85 -1.23 15.32
N PHE A 162 4.99 -1.28 14.00
CA PHE A 162 3.98 -1.85 13.11
C PHE A 162 4.47 -3.18 12.56
N THR A 163 3.62 -4.20 12.63
CA THR A 163 3.88 -5.52 12.05
C THR A 163 2.82 -5.83 10.99
N HIS A 164 3.22 -6.57 9.95
CA HIS A 164 2.30 -6.99 8.89
C HIS A 164 1.62 -8.33 9.20
N HIS A 165 2.35 -9.24 9.83
CA HIS A 165 1.83 -10.56 10.25
C HIS A 165 1.66 -10.60 11.77
N ARG A 166 0.66 -11.39 12.18
CA ARG A 166 0.43 -11.72 13.59
C ARG A 166 1.16 -12.98 13.98
#